data_c99295e277870e2c8f08ee322abe600e
#
_entry.id   c99295e277870e2c8f08ee322abe600e
#
_cell.length_a   1.000
_cell.length_b   1.000
_cell.length_c   1.000
_cell.angle_alpha   90.00
_cell.angle_beta   90.00
_cell.angle_gamma   90.00
#
_symmetry.space_group_name_H-M   'P 1'
#
loop_
_entity.id
_entity.type
_entity.pdbx_description
1 polymer ?
#
loop_
_entity_poly.entity_id
_entity_poly.type
_entity_poly.pdbx_seq_one_letter_code
_entity_poly.pdbx_strand_id
1 'polypeptide(L)'
;SEENVKLTQYFFKKLYERGFIFKKLIWQPYCENCKKILPDRYVKGTCPYCNAEDQYSDLCEKCGKILQLGEIKDPHCAICGSKPKRKESEHYFFRLSKFSDALEKWLVENQNLQSDVKNYVLNWVREGLKDWDITRDISWGVPIPLEEAKGKVLYGWFDNHLGYISTALKYLSDKNVDGKAFWNSSEIYHFIGKDIVYHHFLFLPAMRLGVGEFKLPEFIPTRGHLLLQGQKFSKSRGWYVSLRDFLNLFPADYLRYYLSIITPYNQSDVNFDWKDFQEKINKELVANIGNFIHRTLSFIWSNFDGKVPEVEEYDELDHQFQEKIKAIANDVEDELRKIELIKGLVKILRFSSFCNQYFQKKQPWTKNKNAKTCLYLCANAVKSLAILLEPYLPFSA
;
A
#
# COMPACT_ATOMS: atom_id res chain seq x y z
N SER A 1 11.28 17.21 2.03
CA SER A 1 11.47 18.29 1.05
C SER A 1 11.00 19.62 1.62
N GLU A 2 11.41 20.71 1.02
CA GLU A 2 11.01 22.06 1.41
C GLU A 2 9.50 22.28 1.26
N GLU A 3 8.92 21.76 0.20
CA GLU A 3 7.48 21.81 -0.08
C GLU A 3 6.67 21.12 1.02
N ASN A 4 7.14 19.95 1.49
CA ASN A 4 6.47 19.26 2.58
C ASN A 4 6.56 20.03 3.89
N VAL A 5 7.71 20.66 4.19
CA VAL A 5 7.87 21.53 5.35
C VAL A 5 6.89 22.70 5.30
N LYS A 6 6.79 23.40 4.16
CA LYS A 6 5.87 24.53 3.98
C LYS A 6 4.41 24.11 4.15
N LEU A 7 4.01 23.00 3.53
CA LEU A 7 2.65 22.47 3.66
C LEU A 7 2.32 22.04 5.08
N THR A 8 3.26 21.38 5.75
CA THR A 8 3.10 20.93 7.14
C THR A 8 2.92 22.12 8.09
N GLN A 9 3.73 23.15 7.93
CA GLN A 9 3.61 24.39 8.71
C GLN A 9 2.31 25.14 8.40
N TYR A 10 1.85 25.12 7.15
CA TYR A 10 0.56 25.67 6.76
C TYR A 10 -0.60 24.94 7.45
N PHE A 11 -0.61 23.60 7.42
CA PHE A 11 -1.63 22.80 8.12
C PHE A 11 -1.62 23.09 9.62
N PHE A 12 -0.44 23.13 10.24
CA PHE A 12 -0.33 23.45 11.65
C PHE A 12 -0.94 24.80 11.97
N LYS A 13 -0.56 25.88 11.25
CA LYS A 13 -1.09 27.23 11.46
C LYS A 13 -2.60 27.28 11.34
N LYS A 14 -3.15 26.71 10.28
CA LYS A 14 -4.62 26.66 10.04
C LYS A 14 -5.37 25.93 11.13
N LEU A 15 -4.86 24.77 11.56
CA LEU A 15 -5.46 24.00 12.64
C LEU A 15 -5.35 24.70 14.00
N TYR A 16 -4.23 25.37 14.26
CA TYR A 16 -4.01 26.15 15.47
C TYR A 16 -4.92 27.38 15.54
N GLU A 17 -5.01 28.17 14.49
CA GLU A 17 -5.91 29.33 14.36
C GLU A 17 -7.37 28.97 14.54
N ARG A 18 -7.78 27.78 14.10
CA ARG A 18 -9.14 27.24 14.26
C ARG A 18 -9.41 26.55 15.61
N GLY A 19 -8.43 26.55 16.51
CA GLY A 19 -8.56 25.97 17.85
C GLY A 19 -8.53 24.43 17.88
N PHE A 20 -8.14 23.77 16.78
CA PHE A 20 -7.97 22.32 16.73
C PHE A 20 -6.62 21.85 17.23
N ILE A 21 -5.67 22.76 17.51
CA ILE A 21 -4.42 22.46 18.20
C ILE A 21 -4.38 23.28 19.49
N PHE A 22 -3.95 22.64 20.57
CA PHE A 22 -3.83 23.27 21.89
C PHE A 22 -2.56 22.82 22.62
N LYS A 23 -2.13 23.58 23.59
CA LYS A 23 -0.98 23.28 24.44
C LYS A 23 -1.39 22.46 25.65
N LYS A 24 -0.54 21.53 26.02
CA LYS A 24 -0.70 20.72 27.24
C LYS A 24 0.67 20.42 27.83
N LEU A 25 0.78 20.59 29.15
CA LEU A 25 1.96 20.17 29.91
C LEU A 25 1.90 18.66 30.11
N ILE A 26 2.97 17.97 29.74
CA ILE A 26 3.11 16.53 29.92
C ILE A 26 4.41 16.17 30.62
N TRP A 27 4.43 15.01 31.27
CA TRP A 27 5.65 14.43 31.81
C TRP A 27 6.30 13.52 30.76
N GLN A 28 7.62 13.72 30.56
CA GLN A 28 8.41 12.89 29.65
C GLN A 28 9.61 12.26 30.37
N PRO A 29 10.04 11.04 29.95
CA PRO A 29 11.27 10.46 30.43
C PRO A 29 12.48 11.30 29.98
N TYR A 30 13.33 11.68 30.90
CA TYR A 30 14.57 12.41 30.65
C TYR A 30 15.77 11.61 31.16
N CYS A 31 16.78 11.42 30.34
CA CYS A 31 18.03 10.78 30.72
C CYS A 31 19.07 11.84 31.10
N GLU A 32 19.50 11.85 32.37
CA GLU A 32 20.52 12.78 32.84
C GLU A 32 21.90 12.51 32.23
N ASN A 33 22.25 11.22 32.03
CA ASN A 33 23.52 10.85 31.43
C ASN A 33 23.62 11.26 29.94
N CYS A 34 22.54 11.05 29.18
CA CYS A 34 22.48 11.43 27.76
C CYS A 34 22.06 12.90 27.57
N LYS A 35 21.64 13.60 28.65
CA LYS A 35 21.15 14.99 28.65
C LYS A 35 20.05 15.25 27.63
N LYS A 36 19.12 14.30 27.47
CA LYS A 36 18.02 14.40 26.50
C LYS A 36 16.71 13.79 26.98
N ILE A 37 15.61 14.28 26.43
CA ILE A 37 14.30 13.62 26.53
C ILE A 37 14.36 12.34 25.72
N LEU A 38 13.71 11.31 26.23
CA LEU A 38 13.68 9.96 25.63
C LEU A 38 12.29 9.70 25.05
N PRO A 39 12.04 10.02 23.75
CA PRO A 39 10.77 9.68 23.15
C PRO A 39 10.69 8.18 22.86
N ASP A 40 9.51 7.61 23.04
CA ASP A 40 9.08 6.29 22.58
C ASP A 40 10.16 5.17 22.66
N ARG A 41 10.86 4.90 21.56
CA ARG A 41 11.85 3.83 21.44
C ARG A 41 13.18 4.09 22.13
N TYR A 42 13.36 5.24 22.74
CA TYR A 42 14.52 5.51 23.58
C TYR A 42 14.34 5.08 25.04
N VAL A 43 13.16 4.55 25.39
CA VAL A 43 12.91 3.93 26.70
C VAL A 43 12.59 2.46 26.48
N LYS A 44 13.22 1.60 27.24
CA LYS A 44 12.96 0.17 27.34
C LYS A 44 12.59 -0.22 28.76
N GLY A 45 11.96 -1.38 28.91
CA GLY A 45 11.59 -1.92 30.20
C GLY A 45 10.78 -3.21 30.05
N THR A 46 10.00 -3.53 31.09
CA THR A 46 9.15 -4.72 31.12
C THR A 46 7.71 -4.38 30.72
N CYS A 47 7.15 -5.12 29.78
CA CYS A 47 5.78 -4.95 29.33
C CYS A 47 4.80 -5.21 30.49
N PRO A 48 3.85 -4.31 30.81
CA PRO A 48 2.91 -4.50 31.90
C PRO A 48 1.88 -5.60 31.64
N TYR A 49 1.65 -5.97 30.37
CA TYR A 49 0.60 -6.92 29.96
C TYR A 49 1.08 -8.36 29.85
N CYS A 50 2.29 -8.59 29.35
CA CYS A 50 2.80 -9.95 29.16
C CYS A 50 4.12 -10.23 29.90
N ASN A 51 4.62 -9.28 30.68
CA ASN A 51 5.87 -9.34 31.45
C ASN A 51 7.12 -9.69 30.61
N ALA A 52 7.10 -9.42 29.32
CA ALA A 52 8.28 -9.52 28.48
C ALA A 52 9.26 -8.40 28.83
N GLU A 53 10.51 -8.76 29.08
CA GLU A 53 11.61 -7.83 29.36
C GLU A 53 12.13 -7.19 28.05
N ASP A 54 12.91 -6.10 28.20
CA ASP A 54 13.57 -5.36 27.09
C ASP A 54 12.62 -4.92 25.97
N GLN A 55 11.39 -4.55 26.33
CA GLN A 55 10.40 -4.03 25.37
C GLN A 55 10.46 -2.51 25.28
N TYR A 56 10.16 -1.95 24.11
CA TYR A 56 10.07 -0.51 23.91
C TYR A 56 8.81 0.07 24.56
N SER A 57 8.86 1.36 24.94
CA SER A 57 7.76 2.00 25.66
C SER A 57 6.56 2.40 24.81
N ASP A 58 6.64 2.24 23.49
CA ASP A 58 5.55 2.51 22.53
C ASP A 58 4.78 1.26 22.14
N LEU A 59 5.47 0.13 22.03
CA LEU A 59 4.90 -1.14 21.54
C LEU A 59 5.65 -2.32 22.14
N CYS A 60 4.93 -3.28 22.69
CA CYS A 60 5.50 -4.57 23.05
C CYS A 60 5.66 -5.45 21.80
N GLU A 61 6.87 -5.76 21.41
CA GLU A 61 7.15 -6.62 20.24
C GLU A 61 6.66 -8.07 20.44
N LYS A 62 6.54 -8.53 21.71
CA LYS A 62 6.11 -9.90 22.03
C LYS A 62 4.60 -10.09 21.94
N CYS A 63 3.80 -9.21 22.57
CA CYS A 63 2.34 -9.36 22.62
C CYS A 63 1.60 -8.39 21.66
N GLY A 64 2.32 -7.47 20.99
CA GLY A 64 1.72 -6.53 20.05
C GLY A 64 0.89 -5.40 20.67
N LYS A 65 0.86 -5.28 22.00
CA LYS A 65 0.11 -4.22 22.70
C LYS A 65 0.83 -2.88 22.57
N ILE A 66 0.08 -1.86 22.15
CA ILE A 66 0.54 -0.46 22.20
C ILE A 66 0.57 -0.02 23.65
N LEU A 67 1.67 0.61 24.05
CA LEU A 67 1.90 1.13 25.39
C LEU A 67 1.75 2.66 25.39
N GLN A 68 1.20 3.19 26.47
CA GLN A 68 1.17 4.63 26.69
C GLN A 68 2.39 5.08 27.47
N LEU A 69 2.72 6.37 27.35
CA LEU A 69 3.84 6.95 28.06
C LEU A 69 3.75 6.70 29.57
N GLY A 70 4.75 6.03 30.11
CA GLY A 70 4.82 5.71 31.55
C GLY A 70 4.18 4.39 31.96
N GLU A 71 3.57 3.61 31.06
CA GLU A 71 3.01 2.28 31.37
C GLU A 71 4.09 1.20 31.51
N ILE A 72 5.22 1.35 30.84
CA ILE A 72 6.30 0.36 30.91
C ILE A 72 6.89 0.27 32.34
N LYS A 73 7.06 -0.94 32.83
CA LYS A 73 7.64 -1.21 34.14
C LYS A 73 9.17 -1.16 34.04
N ASP A 74 9.82 -0.75 35.12
CA ASP A 74 11.28 -0.66 35.24
C ASP A 74 11.96 0.03 34.04
N PRO A 75 11.54 1.26 33.71
CA PRO A 75 12.04 1.97 32.54
C PRO A 75 13.52 2.29 32.64
N HIS A 76 14.25 2.06 31.55
CA HIS A 76 15.64 2.44 31.39
C HIS A 76 15.90 3.06 30.03
N CYS A 77 16.92 3.92 29.96
CA CYS A 77 17.36 4.55 28.71
C CYS A 77 17.91 3.49 27.76
N ALA A 78 17.37 3.38 26.55
CA ALA A 78 17.82 2.43 25.55
C ALA A 78 19.27 2.70 25.04
N ILE A 79 19.82 3.89 25.34
CA ILE A 79 21.17 4.28 24.90
C ILE A 79 22.22 3.91 25.96
N CYS A 80 21.97 4.23 27.22
CA CYS A 80 22.99 4.12 28.29
C CYS A 80 22.55 3.27 29.49
N GLY A 81 21.35 2.68 29.48
CA GLY A 81 20.84 1.82 30.55
C GLY A 81 20.39 2.55 31.82
N SER A 82 20.65 3.85 31.99
CA SER A 82 20.28 4.56 33.21
C SER A 82 18.78 4.75 33.35
N LYS A 83 18.31 4.81 34.60
CA LYS A 83 16.90 5.05 34.93
C LYS A 83 16.53 6.50 34.56
N PRO A 84 15.50 6.73 33.72
CA PRO A 84 15.09 8.07 33.35
C PRO A 84 14.37 8.77 34.51
N LYS A 85 14.53 10.09 34.58
CA LYS A 85 13.74 10.96 35.45
C LYS A 85 12.54 11.53 34.70
N ARG A 86 11.52 11.95 35.42
CA ARG A 86 10.39 12.68 34.85
C ARG A 86 10.76 14.16 34.67
N LYS A 87 10.52 14.71 33.49
CA LYS A 87 10.70 16.12 33.17
C LYS A 87 9.41 16.66 32.55
N GLU A 88 8.94 17.80 32.99
CA GLU A 88 7.82 18.49 32.36
C GLU A 88 8.22 19.09 31.02
N SER A 89 7.36 18.95 30.03
CA SER A 89 7.47 19.59 28.73
C SER A 89 6.09 20.01 28.24
N GLU A 90 6.00 21.24 27.70
CA GLU A 90 4.79 21.72 27.05
C GLU A 90 4.73 21.16 25.63
N HIS A 91 3.66 20.46 25.28
CA HIS A 91 3.44 19.88 23.96
C HIS A 91 2.18 20.42 23.32
N TYR A 92 2.12 20.34 22.00
CA TYR A 92 0.94 20.66 21.21
C TYR A 92 0.19 19.38 20.88
N PHE A 93 -1.12 19.42 21.09
CA PHE A 93 -2.03 18.31 20.87
C PHE A 93 -3.04 18.66 19.79
N PHE A 94 -3.28 17.76 18.85
CA PHE A 94 -4.36 17.85 17.89
C PHE A 94 -5.65 17.28 18.48
N ARG A 95 -6.74 18.07 18.44
CA ARG A 95 -8.07 17.69 18.99
C ARG A 95 -8.78 16.71 18.08
N LEU A 96 -8.24 15.50 17.93
CA LEU A 96 -8.85 14.45 17.12
C LEU A 96 -10.28 14.11 17.57
N SER A 97 -10.54 14.17 18.89
CA SER A 97 -11.86 13.96 19.47
C SER A 97 -12.95 14.88 18.91
N LYS A 98 -12.60 16.07 18.46
CA LYS A 98 -13.55 17.03 17.85
C LYS A 98 -14.05 16.63 16.47
N PHE A 99 -13.42 15.65 15.85
CA PHE A 99 -13.75 15.18 14.51
C PHE A 99 -14.55 13.87 14.52
N SER A 100 -14.93 13.33 15.68
CA SER A 100 -15.63 12.03 15.79
C SER A 100 -16.87 11.97 14.90
N ASP A 101 -17.79 12.94 15.03
CA ASP A 101 -19.03 12.94 14.24
C ASP A 101 -18.78 13.08 12.73
N ALA A 102 -17.85 13.94 12.35
CA ALA A 102 -17.51 14.16 10.93
C ALA A 102 -16.81 12.94 10.31
N LEU A 103 -15.95 12.26 11.07
CA LEU A 103 -15.30 11.01 10.67
C LEU A 103 -16.30 9.87 10.59
N GLU A 104 -17.20 9.71 11.58
CA GLU A 104 -18.25 8.70 11.53
C GLU A 104 -19.14 8.88 10.31
N LYS A 105 -19.59 10.11 10.05
CA LYS A 105 -20.39 10.44 8.86
C LYS A 105 -19.65 10.04 7.57
N TRP A 106 -18.40 10.47 7.40
CA TRP A 106 -17.60 10.13 6.22
C TRP A 106 -17.40 8.63 6.05
N LEU A 107 -17.09 7.92 7.14
CA LEU A 107 -16.90 6.47 7.11
C LEU A 107 -18.17 5.73 6.71
N VAL A 108 -19.34 6.15 7.21
CA VAL A 108 -20.64 5.54 6.90
C VAL A 108 -21.03 5.81 5.45
N GLU A 109 -20.89 7.05 4.98
CA GLU A 109 -21.28 7.48 3.64
C GLU A 109 -20.37 6.92 2.55
N ASN A 110 -19.08 6.68 2.84
CA ASN A 110 -18.14 6.16 1.87
C ASN A 110 -18.31 4.65 1.65
N GLN A 111 -18.93 4.28 0.53
CA GLN A 111 -19.19 2.87 0.17
C GLN A 111 -17.99 2.17 -0.47
N ASN A 112 -16.90 2.87 -0.78
CA ASN A 112 -15.71 2.32 -1.43
C ASN A 112 -14.67 1.78 -0.42
N LEU A 113 -14.87 2.02 0.88
CA LEU A 113 -13.98 1.52 1.91
C LEU A 113 -14.24 0.02 2.17
N GLN A 114 -13.17 -0.74 2.42
CA GLN A 114 -13.28 -2.15 2.81
C GLN A 114 -14.15 -2.28 4.07
N SER A 115 -15.19 -3.11 4.01
CA SER A 115 -16.20 -3.22 5.06
C SER A 115 -15.63 -3.71 6.39
N ASP A 116 -14.69 -4.66 6.38
CA ASP A 116 -13.99 -5.17 7.55
C ASP A 116 -13.17 -4.09 8.25
N VAL A 117 -12.41 -3.29 7.49
CA VAL A 117 -11.62 -2.16 8.02
C VAL A 117 -12.53 -1.05 8.51
N LYS A 118 -13.53 -0.66 7.72
CA LYS A 118 -14.50 0.39 8.06
C LYS A 118 -15.21 0.10 9.37
N ASN A 119 -15.73 -1.12 9.56
CA ASN A 119 -16.45 -1.49 10.77
C ASN A 119 -15.54 -1.46 12.01
N TYR A 120 -14.33 -1.93 11.88
CA TYR A 120 -13.33 -1.88 12.95
C TYR A 120 -12.96 -0.44 13.34
N VAL A 121 -12.77 0.45 12.36
CA VAL A 121 -12.48 1.87 12.62
C VAL A 121 -13.69 2.60 13.23
N LEU A 122 -14.91 2.29 12.78
CA LEU A 122 -16.14 2.85 13.37
C LEU A 122 -16.27 2.52 14.85
N ASN A 123 -15.85 1.33 15.29
CA ASN A 123 -15.83 0.99 16.71
C ASN A 123 -14.88 1.92 17.48
N TRP A 124 -13.70 2.21 16.97
CA TRP A 124 -12.78 3.18 17.61
C TRP A 124 -13.39 4.58 17.75
N VAL A 125 -14.10 5.04 16.71
CA VAL A 125 -14.76 6.36 16.74
C VAL A 125 -15.84 6.39 17.83
N ARG A 126 -16.65 5.32 17.93
CA ARG A 126 -17.74 5.19 18.91
C ARG A 126 -17.27 4.98 20.35
N GLU A 127 -16.12 4.33 20.55
CA GLU A 127 -15.46 4.20 21.85
C GLU A 127 -14.88 5.53 22.34
N GLY A 128 -14.72 6.51 21.45
CA GLY A 128 -14.21 7.85 21.74
C GLY A 128 -12.75 8.04 21.34
N LEU A 129 -12.52 8.97 20.42
CA LEU A 129 -11.17 9.32 19.94
C LEU A 129 -10.45 10.17 20.99
N LYS A 130 -9.17 9.90 21.18
CA LYS A 130 -8.28 10.67 22.05
C LYS A 130 -7.49 11.71 21.25
N ASP A 131 -7.30 12.89 21.87
CA ASP A 131 -6.44 13.93 21.31
C ASP A 131 -4.98 13.46 21.25
N TRP A 132 -4.26 13.89 20.24
CA TRP A 132 -2.96 13.32 19.92
C TRP A 132 -1.83 14.33 20.08
N ASP A 133 -0.75 13.93 20.76
CA ASP A 133 0.49 14.70 20.86
C ASP A 133 1.21 14.72 19.50
N ILE A 134 1.28 15.92 18.91
CA ILE A 134 1.86 16.15 17.57
C ILE A 134 3.24 16.77 17.60
N THR A 135 3.91 16.81 18.74
CA THR A 135 5.21 17.44 18.89
C THR A 135 6.26 16.54 19.55
N ARG A 136 7.52 16.87 19.33
CA ARG A 136 8.64 16.17 19.96
C ARG A 136 9.76 17.16 20.32
N ASP A 137 10.42 16.91 21.45
CA ASP A 137 11.61 17.65 21.91
C ASP A 137 12.88 17.03 21.33
N ILE A 138 13.05 17.11 20.02
CA ILE A 138 14.23 16.63 19.28
C ILE A 138 14.67 17.66 18.24
N SER A 139 15.90 17.52 17.77
CA SER A 139 16.48 18.50 16.82
C SER A 139 16.13 18.25 15.36
N TRP A 140 15.67 17.04 15.02
CA TRP A 140 15.33 16.67 13.64
C TRP A 140 13.82 16.57 13.45
N GLY A 141 13.29 17.22 12.44
CA GLY A 141 11.88 17.25 12.09
C GLY A 141 11.46 18.58 11.50
N VAL A 142 10.15 18.75 11.27
CA VAL A 142 9.58 20.02 10.80
C VAL A 142 9.44 20.97 11.99
N PRO A 143 10.12 22.15 12.00
CA PRO A 143 9.99 23.11 13.09
C PRO A 143 8.54 23.63 13.20
N ILE A 144 8.07 23.82 14.43
CA ILE A 144 6.76 24.43 14.69
C ILE A 144 6.87 25.92 14.31
N PRO A 145 5.92 26.46 13.52
CA PRO A 145 5.97 27.83 13.03
C PRO A 145 5.46 28.86 14.05
N LEU A 146 5.89 28.75 15.31
CA LEU A 146 5.57 29.64 16.42
C LEU A 146 6.86 29.96 17.18
N GLU A 147 7.10 31.23 17.53
CA GLU A 147 8.30 31.64 18.22
C GLU A 147 8.47 31.02 19.61
N GLU A 148 7.36 30.91 20.33
CA GLU A 148 7.33 30.29 21.67
C GLU A 148 7.59 28.77 21.65
N ALA A 149 7.53 28.13 20.49
CA ALA A 149 7.79 26.70 20.32
C ALA A 149 9.20 26.37 19.83
N LYS A 150 10.12 27.33 19.95
CA LYS A 150 11.52 27.18 19.52
C LYS A 150 12.19 25.97 20.17
N GLY A 151 12.81 25.12 19.36
CA GLY A 151 13.45 23.87 19.79
C GLY A 151 12.55 22.66 19.80
N LYS A 152 11.29 22.79 19.37
CA LYS A 152 10.36 21.69 19.17
C LYS A 152 10.09 21.45 17.69
N VAL A 153 9.82 20.20 17.35
CA VAL A 153 9.46 19.80 15.98
C VAL A 153 8.11 19.06 15.98
N LEU A 154 7.47 19.09 14.83
CA LEU A 154 6.27 18.27 14.61
C LEU A 154 6.64 16.78 14.53
N TYR A 155 5.77 15.96 15.09
CA TYR A 155 5.93 14.50 15.08
C TYR A 155 5.75 13.94 13.68
N GLY A 156 6.60 12.98 13.31
CA GLY A 156 6.65 12.44 11.95
C GLY A 156 5.33 11.93 11.37
N TRP A 157 4.38 11.49 12.19
CA TRP A 157 3.06 11.13 11.72
C TRP A 157 2.15 12.34 11.39
N PHE A 158 2.50 13.53 11.81
CA PHE A 158 1.81 14.75 11.39
C PHE A 158 2.26 15.20 9.99
N ASP A 159 3.56 15.12 9.68
CA ASP A 159 4.13 15.61 8.42
C ASP A 159 4.19 14.55 7.31
N ASN A 160 4.38 13.25 7.64
CA ASN A 160 4.52 12.19 6.66
C ASN A 160 3.30 12.06 5.75
N HIS A 161 2.10 12.17 6.29
CA HIS A 161 0.86 12.06 5.53
C HIS A 161 0.64 13.22 4.56
N LEU A 162 1.17 14.38 4.89
CA LEU A 162 1.11 15.56 4.02
C LEU A 162 2.05 15.42 2.83
N GLY A 163 2.98 14.47 2.88
CA GLY A 163 3.85 14.10 1.78
C GLY A 163 3.09 13.72 0.50
N TYR A 164 1.93 13.07 0.63
CA TYR A 164 1.06 12.76 -0.52
C TYR A 164 0.61 14.03 -1.24
N ILE A 165 0.13 15.00 -0.49
CA ILE A 165 -0.36 16.27 -1.03
C ILE A 165 0.81 17.11 -1.55
N SER A 166 1.85 17.30 -0.74
CA SER A 166 3.00 18.16 -1.12
C SER A 166 3.72 17.66 -2.38
N THR A 167 3.85 16.34 -2.53
CA THR A 167 4.45 15.73 -3.72
C THR A 167 3.59 15.96 -4.96
N ALA A 168 2.27 15.75 -4.85
CA ALA A 168 1.35 16.00 -5.94
C ALA A 168 1.34 17.49 -6.34
N LEU A 169 1.23 18.40 -5.37
CA LEU A 169 1.26 19.83 -5.62
C LEU A 169 2.55 20.27 -6.32
N LYS A 170 3.71 19.80 -5.85
CA LYS A 170 5.01 20.13 -6.46
C LYS A 170 5.09 19.62 -7.89
N TYR A 171 4.78 18.34 -8.12
CA TYR A 171 4.82 17.76 -9.45
C TYR A 171 3.92 18.48 -10.46
N LEU A 172 2.71 18.84 -10.05
CA LEU A 172 1.74 19.54 -10.89
C LEU A 172 2.13 20.99 -11.12
N SER A 173 2.69 21.69 -10.10
CA SER A 173 3.24 23.02 -10.25
C SER A 173 4.36 23.08 -11.28
N ASP A 174 5.25 22.08 -11.31
CA ASP A 174 6.32 21.99 -12.32
C ASP A 174 5.78 21.79 -13.75
N LYS A 175 4.52 21.40 -13.87
CA LYS A 175 3.78 21.27 -15.15
C LYS A 175 2.81 22.42 -15.42
N ASN A 176 2.83 23.49 -14.62
CA ASN A 176 1.90 24.61 -14.68
C ASN A 176 0.42 24.20 -14.55
N VAL A 177 0.13 23.17 -13.72
CA VAL A 177 -1.23 22.72 -13.41
C VAL A 177 -1.58 23.15 -11.98
N ASP A 178 -2.81 23.65 -11.77
CA ASP A 178 -3.31 23.91 -10.42
C ASP A 178 -3.45 22.57 -9.65
N GLY A 179 -2.45 22.30 -8.82
CA GLY A 179 -2.37 21.07 -8.05
C GLY A 179 -3.50 20.89 -7.04
N LYS A 180 -4.04 21.99 -6.47
CA LYS A 180 -5.15 21.93 -5.51
C LYS A 180 -6.48 21.62 -6.22
N ALA A 181 -6.76 22.26 -7.34
CA ALA A 181 -7.91 21.95 -8.15
C ALA A 181 -7.86 20.50 -8.66
N PHE A 182 -6.70 20.08 -9.16
CA PHE A 182 -6.48 18.69 -9.59
C PHE A 182 -6.72 17.68 -8.43
N TRP A 183 -6.14 17.93 -7.25
CA TRP A 183 -6.35 17.07 -6.07
C TRP A 183 -7.84 16.92 -5.75
N ASN A 184 -8.56 18.03 -5.72
CA ASN A 184 -9.98 18.03 -5.33
C ASN A 184 -10.92 17.47 -6.41
N SER A 185 -10.50 17.37 -7.67
CA SER A 185 -11.25 16.78 -8.77
C SER A 185 -10.87 15.32 -9.07
N SER A 186 -9.74 14.83 -8.52
CA SER A 186 -9.24 13.46 -8.76
C SER A 186 -9.88 12.43 -7.83
N GLU A 187 -9.94 11.18 -8.23
CA GLU A 187 -10.12 10.06 -7.31
C GLU A 187 -8.81 9.77 -6.57
N ILE A 188 -8.90 9.60 -5.25
CA ILE A 188 -7.75 9.43 -4.38
C ILE A 188 -7.75 8.01 -3.80
N TYR A 189 -6.67 7.27 -4.09
CA TYR A 189 -6.42 5.93 -3.58
C TYR A 189 -5.21 5.95 -2.65
N HIS A 190 -5.38 5.53 -1.39
CA HIS A 190 -4.29 5.32 -0.44
C HIS A 190 -4.09 3.81 -0.20
N PHE A 191 -3.12 3.20 -0.88
CA PHE A 191 -2.73 1.80 -0.62
C PHE A 191 -1.89 1.73 0.65
N ILE A 192 -2.37 1.01 1.67
CA ILE A 192 -1.73 0.97 2.98
C ILE A 192 -1.59 -0.44 3.55
N GLY A 193 -0.68 -0.60 4.51
CA GLY A 193 -0.64 -1.74 5.42
C GLY A 193 -1.58 -1.56 6.61
N LYS A 194 -2.00 -2.66 7.21
CA LYS A 194 -2.91 -2.64 8.38
C LYS A 194 -2.36 -1.91 9.61
N ASP A 195 -1.05 -1.74 9.69
CA ASP A 195 -0.35 -1.05 10.79
C ASP A 195 -0.58 0.47 10.80
N ILE A 196 -0.98 1.05 9.68
CA ILE A 196 -1.22 2.50 9.55
C ILE A 196 -2.68 2.87 9.29
N VAL A 197 -3.61 1.95 9.59
CA VAL A 197 -5.07 2.20 9.47
C VAL A 197 -5.49 3.40 10.28
N TYR A 198 -5.06 3.50 11.56
CA TYR A 198 -5.42 4.62 12.42
C TYR A 198 -5.08 5.98 11.79
N HIS A 199 -3.93 6.08 11.16
CA HIS A 199 -3.46 7.30 10.54
C HIS A 199 -4.28 7.68 9.30
N HIS A 200 -4.58 6.72 8.43
CA HIS A 200 -5.24 6.99 7.14
C HIS A 200 -6.76 7.07 7.23
N PHE A 201 -7.38 6.44 8.22
CA PHE A 201 -8.83 6.48 8.40
C PHE A 201 -9.30 7.53 9.41
N LEU A 202 -8.44 7.99 10.31
CA LEU A 202 -8.81 8.94 11.37
C LEU A 202 -7.98 10.21 11.33
N PHE A 203 -6.66 10.09 11.53
CA PHE A 203 -5.81 11.25 11.78
C PHE A 203 -5.66 12.14 10.53
N LEU A 204 -5.26 11.60 9.40
CA LEU A 204 -5.13 12.34 8.14
C LEU A 204 -6.47 12.90 7.64
N PRO A 205 -7.59 12.15 7.64
CA PRO A 205 -8.90 12.72 7.35
C PRO A 205 -9.30 13.88 8.26
N ALA A 206 -9.10 13.74 9.58
CA ALA A 206 -9.40 14.82 10.53
C ALA A 206 -8.57 16.08 10.26
N MET A 207 -7.28 15.95 9.94
CA MET A 207 -6.45 17.09 9.56
C MET A 207 -6.99 17.80 8.31
N ARG A 208 -7.38 17.04 7.27
CA ARG A 208 -7.96 17.60 6.03
C ARG A 208 -9.30 18.28 6.30
N LEU A 209 -10.18 17.66 7.08
CA LEU A 209 -11.44 18.27 7.52
C LEU A 209 -11.20 19.55 8.31
N GLY A 210 -10.22 19.55 9.20
CA GLY A 210 -9.86 20.70 10.00
C GLY A 210 -9.33 21.88 9.18
N VAL A 211 -8.55 21.61 8.13
CA VAL A 211 -8.07 22.64 7.18
C VAL A 211 -9.19 23.01 6.18
N GLY A 212 -10.03 22.06 5.77
CA GLY A 212 -11.19 22.30 4.90
C GLY A 212 -10.87 22.61 3.45
N GLU A 213 -9.67 22.26 2.97
CA GLU A 213 -9.22 22.65 1.63
C GLU A 213 -8.85 21.47 0.72
N PHE A 214 -8.72 20.28 1.28
CA PHE A 214 -8.32 19.07 0.58
C PHE A 214 -9.32 17.96 0.82
N LYS A 215 -9.86 17.40 -0.26
CA LYS A 215 -10.85 16.32 -0.16
C LYS A 215 -10.27 15.05 0.46
N LEU A 216 -11.13 14.27 1.08
CA LEU A 216 -10.80 12.97 1.65
C LEU A 216 -10.64 11.90 0.55
N PRO A 217 -9.94 10.79 0.82
CA PRO A 217 -9.78 9.72 -0.15
C PRO A 217 -11.10 8.96 -0.38
N GLU A 218 -11.31 8.54 -1.61
CA GLU A 218 -12.40 7.63 -1.97
C GLU A 218 -12.08 6.19 -1.57
N PHE A 219 -10.81 5.78 -1.74
CA PHE A 219 -10.39 4.41 -1.52
C PHE A 219 -9.19 4.36 -0.59
N ILE A 220 -9.23 3.42 0.37
CA ILE A 220 -8.08 3.13 1.25
C ILE A 220 -7.85 1.61 1.27
N PRO A 221 -7.33 1.04 0.17
CA PRO A 221 -7.03 -0.38 0.09
C PRO A 221 -6.03 -0.79 1.15
N THR A 222 -6.49 -1.58 2.13
CA THR A 222 -5.71 -2.02 3.28
C THR A 222 -5.31 -3.48 3.12
N ARG A 223 -4.03 -3.79 3.36
CA ARG A 223 -3.45 -5.13 3.23
C ARG A 223 -2.78 -5.56 4.54
N GLY A 224 -2.68 -6.89 4.71
CA GLY A 224 -1.87 -7.50 5.76
C GLY A 224 -0.38 -7.30 5.56
N HIS A 225 0.41 -7.74 6.53
CA HIS A 225 1.87 -7.71 6.42
C HIS A 225 2.38 -8.81 5.49
N LEU A 226 3.48 -8.52 4.80
CA LEU A 226 4.25 -9.52 4.09
C LEU A 226 5.21 -10.20 5.09
N LEU A 227 5.14 -11.53 5.14
CA LEU A 227 6.06 -12.38 5.88
C LEU A 227 7.08 -12.98 4.91
N LEU A 228 8.25 -13.38 5.41
CA LEU A 228 9.26 -14.14 4.68
C LEU A 228 9.42 -15.50 5.35
N GLN A 229 9.07 -16.58 4.66
CA GLN A 229 9.14 -17.94 5.18
C GLN A 229 8.45 -18.07 6.55
N GLY A 230 7.25 -17.50 6.69
CA GLY A 230 6.44 -17.51 7.90
C GLY A 230 6.86 -16.53 9.00
N GLN A 231 7.92 -15.76 8.82
CA GLN A 231 8.44 -14.82 9.82
C GLN A 231 8.32 -13.36 9.34
N LYS A 232 8.18 -12.42 10.28
CA LYS A 232 8.16 -10.98 9.96
C LYS A 232 9.53 -10.54 9.42
N PHE A 233 9.51 -9.69 8.40
CA PHE A 233 10.72 -9.00 7.93
C PHE A 233 11.36 -8.20 9.07
N SER A 234 12.66 -8.35 9.26
CA SER A 234 13.41 -7.64 10.30
C SER A 234 14.82 -7.30 9.83
N LYS A 235 15.05 -6.02 9.53
CA LYS A 235 16.39 -5.53 9.15
C LYS A 235 17.39 -5.67 10.29
N SER A 236 16.97 -5.42 11.54
CA SER A 236 17.83 -5.52 12.73
C SER A 236 18.26 -6.95 13.04
N ARG A 237 17.48 -7.94 12.63
CA ARG A 237 17.78 -9.37 12.79
C ARG A 237 18.39 -10.00 11.53
N GLY A 238 18.62 -9.23 10.47
CA GLY A 238 19.11 -9.73 9.19
C GLY A 238 18.11 -10.63 8.43
N TRP A 239 16.84 -10.68 8.86
CA TRP A 239 15.81 -11.51 8.24
C TRP A 239 14.98 -10.71 7.25
N TYR A 240 15.52 -10.51 6.08
CA TYR A 240 14.85 -9.80 4.98
C TYR A 240 15.51 -10.13 3.64
N VAL A 241 14.78 -9.87 2.56
CA VAL A 241 15.32 -9.87 1.20
C VAL A 241 15.41 -8.42 0.74
N SER A 242 16.60 -7.97 0.39
CA SER A 242 16.79 -6.66 -0.23
C SER A 242 16.16 -6.67 -1.63
N LEU A 243 15.37 -5.66 -1.94
CA LEU A 243 14.78 -5.54 -3.29
C LEU A 243 15.88 -5.42 -4.35
N ARG A 244 16.99 -4.76 -4.06
CA ARG A 244 18.14 -4.66 -4.97
C ARG A 244 18.75 -6.02 -5.26
N ASP A 245 18.97 -6.83 -4.22
CA ASP A 245 19.54 -8.16 -4.39
C ASP A 245 18.59 -9.08 -5.16
N PHE A 246 17.28 -8.99 -4.89
CA PHE A 246 16.28 -9.70 -5.67
C PHE A 246 16.34 -9.32 -7.16
N LEU A 247 16.39 -8.03 -7.47
CA LEU A 247 16.41 -7.53 -8.86
C LEU A 247 17.72 -7.82 -9.59
N ASN A 248 18.82 -8.10 -8.88
CA ASN A 248 20.05 -8.59 -9.49
C ASN A 248 19.95 -10.06 -9.95
N LEU A 249 19.02 -10.82 -9.38
CA LEU A 249 18.85 -12.26 -9.65
C LEU A 249 17.62 -12.55 -10.54
N PHE A 250 16.57 -11.77 -10.41
CA PHE A 250 15.29 -12.02 -11.06
C PHE A 250 14.70 -10.75 -11.70
N PRO A 251 13.97 -10.88 -12.83
CA PRO A 251 13.20 -9.77 -13.40
C PRO A 251 12.18 -9.21 -12.40
N ALA A 252 11.95 -7.91 -12.44
CA ALA A 252 10.97 -7.23 -11.59
C ALA A 252 9.56 -7.81 -11.76
N ASP A 253 9.19 -8.21 -12.96
CA ASP A 253 7.89 -8.77 -13.29
C ASP A 253 7.59 -10.06 -12.54
N TYR A 254 8.59 -10.86 -12.21
CA TYR A 254 8.39 -12.09 -11.42
C TYR A 254 7.91 -11.76 -10.00
N LEU A 255 8.51 -10.75 -9.37
CA LEU A 255 8.08 -10.31 -8.05
C LEU A 255 6.69 -9.67 -8.09
N ARG A 256 6.43 -8.82 -9.09
CA ARG A 256 5.12 -8.19 -9.29
C ARG A 256 4.02 -9.24 -9.47
N TYR A 257 4.25 -10.21 -10.35
CA TYR A 257 3.33 -11.33 -10.56
C TYR A 257 3.03 -12.07 -9.25
N TYR A 258 4.10 -12.51 -8.59
CA TYR A 258 3.97 -13.30 -7.37
C TYR A 258 3.23 -12.56 -6.26
N LEU A 259 3.62 -11.32 -5.98
CA LEU A 259 2.94 -10.52 -4.96
C LEU A 259 1.47 -10.25 -5.33
N SER A 260 1.17 -10.06 -6.61
CA SER A 260 -0.22 -9.84 -7.07
C SER A 260 -1.10 -11.08 -6.89
N ILE A 261 -0.56 -12.28 -7.11
CA ILE A 261 -1.35 -13.53 -7.01
C ILE A 261 -1.51 -14.03 -5.58
N ILE A 262 -0.64 -13.62 -4.63
CA ILE A 262 -0.73 -14.06 -3.24
C ILE A 262 -1.37 -13.04 -2.30
N THR A 263 -1.57 -11.78 -2.72
CA THR A 263 -2.03 -10.70 -1.82
C THR A 263 -3.55 -10.50 -1.94
N PRO A 264 -4.36 -11.02 -0.99
CA PRO A 264 -5.81 -10.90 -1.03
C PRO A 264 -6.27 -9.47 -0.69
N TYR A 265 -7.50 -9.11 -1.09
CA TYR A 265 -8.11 -7.83 -0.72
C TYR A 265 -8.73 -7.88 0.68
N ASN A 266 -7.90 -8.14 1.68
CA ASN A 266 -8.24 -8.11 3.10
C ASN A 266 -6.98 -7.87 3.95
N GLN A 267 -7.12 -7.89 5.28
CA GLN A 267 -6.03 -7.63 6.23
C GLN A 267 -5.23 -8.89 6.64
N SER A 268 -5.44 -10.03 5.97
CA SER A 268 -4.68 -11.25 6.26
C SER A 268 -3.21 -11.07 5.89
N ASP A 269 -2.31 -11.53 6.74
CA ASP A 269 -0.88 -11.56 6.43
C ASP A 269 -0.61 -12.57 5.33
N VAL A 270 0.30 -12.22 4.44
CA VAL A 270 0.72 -13.08 3.33
C VAL A 270 2.17 -13.51 3.51
N ASN A 271 2.50 -14.69 3.04
CA ASN A 271 3.82 -15.26 3.19
C ASN A 271 4.54 -15.32 1.85
N PHE A 272 5.71 -14.67 1.74
CA PHE A 272 6.62 -14.92 0.65
C PHE A 272 7.34 -16.24 0.93
N ASP A 273 7.08 -17.23 0.10
CA ASP A 273 7.72 -18.54 0.13
C ASP A 273 8.49 -18.80 -1.17
N TRP A 274 9.77 -19.15 -1.09
CA TRP A 274 10.62 -19.34 -2.26
C TRP A 274 10.17 -20.51 -3.15
N LYS A 275 9.66 -21.58 -2.54
CA LYS A 275 9.18 -22.74 -3.30
C LYS A 275 7.87 -22.40 -4.02
N ASP A 276 6.92 -21.77 -3.34
CA ASP A 276 5.68 -21.31 -3.95
C ASP A 276 5.94 -20.26 -5.05
N PHE A 277 6.88 -19.33 -4.82
CA PHE A 277 7.35 -18.38 -5.84
C PHE A 277 7.83 -19.11 -7.10
N GLN A 278 8.75 -20.07 -6.95
CA GLN A 278 9.26 -20.84 -8.07
C GLN A 278 8.15 -21.61 -8.79
N GLU A 279 7.26 -22.24 -8.06
CA GLU A 279 6.16 -23.02 -8.63
C GLU A 279 5.18 -22.14 -9.43
N LYS A 280 4.79 -20.99 -8.89
CA LYS A 280 3.88 -20.08 -9.57
C LYS A 280 4.50 -19.48 -10.83
N ILE A 281 5.75 -19.03 -10.76
CA ILE A 281 6.44 -18.52 -11.95
C ILE A 281 6.53 -19.61 -13.02
N ASN A 282 6.98 -20.80 -12.69
CA ASN A 282 7.19 -21.86 -13.68
C ASN A 282 5.87 -22.43 -14.25
N LYS A 283 4.89 -22.70 -13.38
CA LYS A 283 3.66 -23.39 -13.80
C LYS A 283 2.62 -22.41 -14.39
N GLU A 284 2.45 -21.25 -13.77
CA GLU A 284 1.39 -20.33 -14.15
C GLU A 284 1.87 -19.32 -15.21
N LEU A 285 2.99 -18.62 -14.94
CA LEU A 285 3.49 -17.61 -15.86
C LEU A 285 4.16 -18.23 -17.09
N VAL A 286 5.14 -19.12 -16.89
CA VAL A 286 5.93 -19.68 -17.99
C VAL A 286 5.16 -20.76 -18.73
N ALA A 287 4.71 -21.83 -18.04
CA ALA A 287 4.11 -22.99 -18.70
C ALA A 287 2.66 -22.76 -19.19
N ASN A 288 1.94 -21.78 -18.67
CA ASN A 288 0.60 -21.43 -19.16
C ASN A 288 0.67 -20.24 -20.13
N ILE A 289 0.94 -19.03 -19.62
CA ILE A 289 0.91 -17.79 -20.43
C ILE A 289 2.05 -17.80 -21.47
N GLY A 290 3.28 -17.99 -21.00
CA GLY A 290 4.46 -17.99 -21.87
C GLY A 290 4.41 -19.06 -22.97
N ASN A 291 3.95 -20.26 -22.62
CA ASN A 291 3.80 -21.35 -23.59
C ASN A 291 2.82 -21.00 -24.72
N PHE A 292 1.65 -20.43 -24.40
CA PHE A 292 0.69 -20.04 -25.42
C PHE A 292 1.25 -18.97 -26.36
N ILE A 293 1.84 -17.91 -25.77
CA ILE A 293 2.42 -16.80 -26.53
C ILE A 293 3.55 -17.32 -27.43
N HIS A 294 4.50 -18.06 -26.85
CA HIS A 294 5.64 -18.60 -27.58
C HIS A 294 5.22 -19.54 -28.73
N ARG A 295 4.32 -20.48 -28.49
CA ARG A 295 3.84 -21.39 -29.52
C ARG A 295 3.14 -20.66 -30.67
N THR A 296 2.28 -19.70 -30.34
CA THR A 296 1.55 -18.93 -31.34
C THR A 296 2.50 -18.10 -32.22
N LEU A 297 3.36 -17.28 -31.58
CA LEU A 297 4.23 -16.36 -32.30
C LEU A 297 5.34 -17.11 -33.08
N SER A 298 5.94 -18.15 -32.48
CA SER A 298 6.95 -18.96 -33.16
C SER A 298 6.39 -19.68 -34.38
N PHE A 299 5.15 -20.17 -34.28
CA PHE A 299 4.51 -20.83 -35.41
C PHE A 299 4.20 -19.83 -36.53
N ILE A 300 3.70 -18.64 -36.24
CA ILE A 300 3.46 -17.60 -37.23
C ILE A 300 4.80 -17.16 -37.87
N TRP A 301 5.83 -16.97 -37.05
CA TRP A 301 7.17 -16.61 -37.56
C TRP A 301 7.71 -17.63 -38.57
N SER A 302 7.67 -18.91 -38.18
CA SER A 302 8.28 -19.98 -38.99
C SER A 302 7.50 -20.35 -40.26
N ASN A 303 6.18 -20.12 -40.31
CA ASN A 303 5.33 -20.58 -41.40
C ASN A 303 4.68 -19.48 -42.23
N PHE A 304 4.72 -18.22 -41.74
CA PHE A 304 4.09 -17.06 -42.37
C PHE A 304 5.00 -15.81 -42.37
N ASP A 305 6.32 -15.99 -42.32
CA ASP A 305 7.31 -14.92 -42.33
C ASP A 305 7.03 -13.81 -41.31
N GLY A 306 6.53 -14.19 -40.13
CA GLY A 306 6.15 -13.26 -39.05
C GLY A 306 4.87 -12.45 -39.29
N LYS A 307 4.13 -12.71 -40.36
CA LYS A 307 2.88 -12.03 -40.69
C LYS A 307 1.70 -12.85 -40.18
N VAL A 308 0.80 -12.20 -39.49
CA VAL A 308 -0.46 -12.84 -39.08
C VAL A 308 -1.30 -13.15 -40.29
N PRO A 309 -1.68 -14.43 -40.52
CA PRO A 309 -2.43 -14.81 -41.70
C PRO A 309 -3.84 -14.21 -41.70
N GLU A 310 -4.42 -14.02 -42.85
CA GLU A 310 -5.80 -13.61 -43.04
C GLU A 310 -6.77 -14.74 -42.64
N VAL A 311 -7.94 -14.36 -42.19
CA VAL A 311 -9.03 -15.27 -41.88
C VAL A 311 -9.58 -15.90 -43.14
N GLU A 312 -9.85 -17.21 -43.11
CA GLU A 312 -10.54 -17.92 -44.20
C GLU A 312 -12.01 -18.17 -43.82
N GLU A 313 -12.28 -19.16 -42.98
CA GLU A 313 -13.63 -19.51 -42.55
C GLU A 313 -13.64 -19.68 -41.02
N TYR A 314 -14.76 -19.35 -40.40
CA TYR A 314 -15.01 -19.61 -38.99
C TYR A 314 -15.85 -20.88 -38.81
N ASP A 315 -15.47 -21.72 -37.88
CA ASP A 315 -16.35 -22.77 -37.35
C ASP A 315 -16.91 -22.36 -35.98
N GLU A 316 -17.75 -23.22 -35.41
CA GLU A 316 -18.38 -22.93 -34.11
C GLU A 316 -17.37 -22.70 -32.98
N LEU A 317 -16.27 -23.44 -32.96
CA LEU A 317 -15.20 -23.25 -31.95
C LEU A 317 -14.48 -21.92 -32.11
N ASP A 318 -14.31 -21.45 -33.34
CA ASP A 318 -13.73 -20.14 -33.65
C ASP A 318 -14.64 -19.01 -33.15
N HIS A 319 -15.95 -19.12 -33.35
CA HIS A 319 -16.91 -18.15 -32.83
C HIS A 319 -16.90 -18.12 -31.29
N GLN A 320 -16.89 -19.27 -30.63
CA GLN A 320 -16.80 -19.35 -29.19
C GLN A 320 -15.49 -18.71 -28.66
N PHE A 321 -14.37 -18.93 -29.34
CA PHE A 321 -13.10 -18.33 -28.98
C PHE A 321 -13.10 -16.81 -29.18
N GLN A 322 -13.67 -16.33 -30.28
CA GLN A 322 -13.80 -14.90 -30.56
C GLN A 322 -14.63 -14.18 -29.49
N GLU A 323 -15.74 -14.78 -29.03
CA GLU A 323 -16.54 -14.21 -27.95
C GLU A 323 -15.76 -14.14 -26.62
N LYS A 324 -14.93 -15.15 -26.32
CA LYS A 324 -14.04 -15.11 -25.15
C LYS A 324 -12.99 -14.00 -25.24
N ILE A 325 -12.40 -13.77 -26.42
CA ILE A 325 -11.46 -12.67 -26.65
C ILE A 325 -12.14 -11.32 -26.43
N LYS A 326 -13.38 -11.14 -26.87
CA LYS A 326 -14.14 -9.89 -26.69
C LYS A 326 -14.54 -9.64 -25.22
N ALA A 327 -14.92 -10.68 -24.50
CA ALA A 327 -15.44 -10.56 -23.14
C ALA A 327 -14.35 -10.34 -22.08
N ILE A 328 -13.14 -10.91 -22.28
CA ILE A 328 -12.11 -10.98 -21.24
C ILE A 328 -11.65 -9.59 -20.72
N ALA A 329 -11.65 -8.58 -21.58
CA ALA A 329 -11.24 -7.24 -21.19
C ALA A 329 -12.16 -6.67 -20.11
N ASN A 330 -13.46 -6.71 -20.32
CA ASN A 330 -14.46 -6.26 -19.36
C ASN A 330 -14.42 -7.09 -18.07
N ASP A 331 -14.29 -8.42 -18.21
CA ASP A 331 -14.22 -9.33 -17.08
C ASP A 331 -13.03 -9.00 -16.14
N VAL A 332 -11.88 -8.65 -16.68
CA VAL A 332 -10.68 -8.28 -15.90
C VAL A 332 -10.79 -6.86 -15.37
N GLU A 333 -11.26 -5.92 -16.18
CA GLU A 333 -11.46 -4.52 -15.77
C GLU A 333 -12.38 -4.43 -14.55
N ASP A 334 -13.48 -5.16 -14.52
CA ASP A 334 -14.42 -5.20 -13.40
C ASP A 334 -13.76 -5.61 -12.09
N GLU A 335 -12.80 -6.55 -12.12
CA GLU A 335 -12.07 -6.94 -10.93
C GLU A 335 -11.00 -5.92 -10.53
N LEU A 336 -10.30 -5.34 -11.49
CA LEU A 336 -9.28 -4.33 -11.23
C LEU A 336 -9.89 -3.05 -10.66
N ARG A 337 -11.06 -2.63 -11.15
CA ARG A 337 -11.80 -1.48 -10.58
C ARG A 337 -12.21 -1.71 -9.13
N LYS A 338 -12.44 -2.95 -8.73
CA LYS A 338 -12.71 -3.37 -7.35
C LYS A 338 -11.43 -3.63 -6.54
N ILE A 339 -10.26 -3.41 -7.14
CA ILE A 339 -8.94 -3.65 -6.51
C ILE A 339 -8.72 -5.13 -6.15
N GLU A 340 -9.43 -6.03 -6.84
CA GLU A 340 -9.35 -7.49 -6.67
C GLU A 340 -8.27 -8.09 -7.60
N LEU A 341 -6.99 -7.76 -7.31
CA LEU A 341 -5.86 -8.14 -8.17
C LEU A 341 -5.78 -9.65 -8.42
N ILE A 342 -5.98 -10.48 -7.40
CA ILE A 342 -5.98 -11.94 -7.54
C ILE A 342 -7.07 -12.39 -8.52
N LYS A 343 -8.29 -11.88 -8.37
CA LYS A 343 -9.41 -12.29 -9.21
C LYS A 343 -9.19 -11.91 -10.67
N GLY A 344 -8.68 -10.70 -10.92
CA GLY A 344 -8.28 -10.26 -12.25
C GLY A 344 -7.23 -11.19 -12.86
N LEU A 345 -6.16 -11.49 -12.12
CA LEU A 345 -5.08 -12.36 -12.59
C LEU A 345 -5.56 -13.81 -12.83
N VAL A 346 -6.42 -14.35 -11.96
CA VAL A 346 -7.02 -15.67 -12.15
C VAL A 346 -7.88 -15.75 -13.42
N LYS A 347 -8.62 -14.69 -13.76
CA LYS A 347 -9.35 -14.60 -15.04
C LYS A 347 -8.41 -14.62 -16.24
N ILE A 348 -7.29 -13.91 -16.18
CA ILE A 348 -6.25 -13.92 -17.22
C ILE A 348 -5.64 -15.33 -17.37
N LEU A 349 -5.30 -15.99 -16.26
CA LEU A 349 -4.75 -17.35 -16.28
C LEU A 349 -5.72 -18.36 -16.89
N ARG A 350 -7.01 -18.28 -16.54
CA ARG A 350 -8.06 -19.13 -17.11
C ARG A 350 -8.25 -18.87 -18.60
N PHE A 351 -8.21 -17.61 -19.01
CA PHE A 351 -8.26 -17.25 -20.42
C PHE A 351 -7.06 -17.81 -21.18
N SER A 352 -5.85 -17.68 -20.67
CA SER A 352 -4.64 -18.27 -21.26
C SER A 352 -4.74 -19.80 -21.36
N SER A 353 -5.26 -20.47 -20.33
CA SER A 353 -5.50 -21.92 -20.38
C SER A 353 -6.52 -22.30 -21.46
N PHE A 354 -7.58 -21.52 -21.63
CA PHE A 354 -8.55 -21.70 -22.71
C PHE A 354 -7.90 -21.49 -24.10
N CYS A 355 -7.04 -20.48 -24.23
CA CYS A 355 -6.26 -20.25 -25.48
C CYS A 355 -5.37 -21.45 -25.82
N ASN A 356 -4.67 -22.03 -24.83
CA ASN A 356 -3.87 -23.25 -25.03
C ASN A 356 -4.72 -24.44 -25.50
N GLN A 357 -5.91 -24.62 -24.87
CA GLN A 357 -6.83 -25.68 -25.27
C GLN A 357 -7.36 -25.49 -26.68
N TYR A 358 -7.74 -24.26 -27.06
CA TYR A 358 -8.18 -23.93 -28.39
C TYR A 358 -7.09 -24.23 -29.44
N PHE A 359 -5.85 -23.73 -29.21
CA PHE A 359 -4.71 -24.00 -30.08
C PHE A 359 -4.45 -25.51 -30.26
N GLN A 360 -4.56 -26.27 -29.15
CA GLN A 360 -4.37 -27.73 -29.19
C GLN A 360 -5.51 -28.45 -29.93
N LYS A 361 -6.76 -28.03 -29.81
CA LYS A 361 -7.89 -28.60 -30.52
C LYS A 361 -7.83 -28.31 -32.02
N LYS A 362 -7.45 -27.12 -32.41
CA LYS A 362 -7.38 -26.70 -33.82
C LYS A 362 -6.17 -27.27 -34.57
N GLN A 363 -5.12 -27.68 -33.87
CA GLN A 363 -3.92 -28.29 -34.43
C GLN A 363 -3.38 -27.60 -35.70
N PRO A 364 -3.07 -26.29 -35.66
CA PRO A 364 -2.66 -25.53 -36.85
C PRO A 364 -1.40 -26.08 -37.52
N TRP A 365 -0.59 -26.88 -36.82
CA TRP A 365 0.60 -27.54 -37.35
C TRP A 365 0.27 -28.65 -38.38
N THR A 366 -0.96 -29.13 -38.40
CA THR A 366 -1.41 -30.12 -39.42
C THR A 366 -1.74 -29.45 -40.77
N LYS A 367 -1.63 -28.11 -40.84
CA LYS A 367 -1.93 -27.31 -42.03
C LYS A 367 -3.31 -27.56 -42.61
N ASN A 368 -4.27 -27.86 -41.75
CA ASN A 368 -5.69 -28.03 -42.13
C ASN A 368 -6.28 -26.71 -42.66
N LYS A 369 -7.44 -26.73 -43.27
CA LYS A 369 -8.11 -25.57 -43.87
C LYS A 369 -8.40 -24.44 -42.92
N ASN A 370 -8.47 -24.70 -41.61
CA ASN A 370 -8.76 -23.69 -40.56
C ASN A 370 -7.49 -23.20 -39.87
N ALA A 371 -6.30 -23.58 -40.28
CA ALA A 371 -5.04 -23.22 -39.63
C ALA A 371 -4.81 -21.69 -39.60
N LYS A 372 -5.11 -20.99 -40.69
CA LYS A 372 -4.96 -19.53 -40.77
C LYS A 372 -5.91 -18.79 -39.84
N THR A 373 -7.20 -19.16 -39.84
CA THR A 373 -8.20 -18.58 -38.92
C THR A 373 -7.82 -18.81 -37.46
N CYS A 374 -7.35 -20.02 -37.12
CA CYS A 374 -6.86 -20.33 -35.80
C CYS A 374 -5.70 -19.41 -35.38
N LEU A 375 -4.70 -19.23 -36.23
CA LEU A 375 -3.53 -18.38 -35.95
C LEU A 375 -3.88 -16.90 -35.87
N TYR A 376 -4.81 -16.43 -36.70
CA TYR A 376 -5.35 -15.08 -36.62
C TYR A 376 -5.98 -14.81 -35.23
N LEU A 377 -6.86 -15.71 -34.80
CA LEU A 377 -7.53 -15.60 -33.51
C LEU A 377 -6.55 -15.72 -32.32
N CYS A 378 -5.59 -16.65 -32.43
CA CYS A 378 -4.53 -16.79 -31.41
C CYS A 378 -3.66 -15.54 -31.31
N ALA A 379 -3.31 -14.89 -32.43
CA ALA A 379 -2.58 -13.63 -32.42
C ALA A 379 -3.36 -12.50 -31.74
N ASN A 380 -4.67 -12.41 -31.98
CA ASN A 380 -5.54 -11.47 -31.26
C ASN A 380 -5.64 -11.80 -29.76
N ALA A 381 -5.67 -13.07 -29.39
CA ALA A 381 -5.63 -13.47 -27.98
C ALA A 381 -4.28 -13.10 -27.30
N VAL A 382 -3.15 -13.25 -28.00
CA VAL A 382 -1.83 -12.80 -27.54
C VAL A 382 -1.83 -11.29 -27.29
N LYS A 383 -2.37 -10.50 -28.22
CA LYS A 383 -2.52 -9.05 -28.06
C LYS A 383 -3.37 -8.71 -26.82
N SER A 384 -4.49 -9.40 -26.63
CA SER A 384 -5.34 -9.20 -25.46
C SER A 384 -4.61 -9.56 -24.16
N LEU A 385 -3.87 -10.67 -24.14
CA LEU A 385 -3.06 -11.06 -22.98
C LEU A 385 -1.98 -10.02 -22.66
N ALA A 386 -1.30 -9.45 -23.64
CA ALA A 386 -0.30 -8.41 -23.42
C ALA A 386 -0.92 -7.19 -22.76
N ILE A 387 -2.06 -6.69 -23.26
CA ILE A 387 -2.76 -5.54 -22.69
C ILE A 387 -3.23 -5.83 -21.24
N LEU A 388 -3.81 -7.00 -21.01
CA LEU A 388 -4.35 -7.38 -19.70
C LEU A 388 -3.26 -7.65 -18.66
N LEU A 389 -2.08 -8.06 -19.09
CA LEU A 389 -0.93 -8.34 -18.24
C LEU A 389 -0.12 -7.07 -17.91
N GLU A 390 -0.21 -6.02 -18.70
CA GLU A 390 0.59 -4.81 -18.51
C GLU A 390 0.52 -4.24 -17.09
N PRO A 391 -0.63 -4.17 -16.39
CA PRO A 391 -0.66 -3.73 -14.99
C PRO A 391 0.15 -4.61 -14.03
N TYR A 392 0.30 -5.90 -14.34
CA TYR A 392 1.01 -6.89 -13.54
C TYR A 392 2.48 -7.04 -13.96
N LEU A 393 2.74 -7.03 -15.25
CA LEU A 393 4.02 -7.34 -15.89
C LEU A 393 4.44 -6.24 -16.88
N PRO A 394 4.66 -5.00 -16.43
CA PRO A 394 4.86 -3.84 -17.32
C PRO A 394 6.11 -3.89 -18.17
N PHE A 395 7.05 -4.79 -17.88
CA PHE A 395 8.29 -4.93 -18.65
C PHE A 395 8.26 -6.09 -19.66
N SER A 396 7.34 -7.03 -19.49
CA SER A 396 7.22 -8.23 -20.33
C SER A 396 6.02 -8.21 -21.27
N ALA A 397 4.99 -7.44 -20.95
CA ALA A 397 3.72 -7.34 -21.66
C ALA A 397 3.79 -6.47 -22.93
#